data_5c4609c9e143969015582945ad889217
#
_entry.id   5c4609c9e143969015582945ad889217
#
_cell.length_a   1.000
_cell.length_b   1.000
_cell.length_c   1.000
_cell.angle_alpha   90.00
_cell.angle_beta   90.00
_cell.angle_gamma   90.00
#
_symmetry.space_group_name_H-M   'P 1'
#
loop_
_entity.id
_entity.type
_entity.pdbx_description
1 polymer ?
#
loop_
_entity_poly.entity_id
_entity_poly.type
_entity_poly.pdbx_seq_one_letter_code
_entity_poly.pdbx_strand_id
1 'polypeptide(L)'
;MKKLRIIGLIIVLIIAAGIYFLFFSNRENPRNQFIFAKITRGNIENTVSSTGTINAVRIVNVGTQVSGIIDHIYVDFNDKVKKGQIIAVIDTVLLKASVVNAEANLEKNRAQYDQARDNYKRNLPLFKKGFISKQEFLPIETNLKVQQAALRSAQTSLMEAKRNLNYAFIRSPINGTVIERRVEAGQTIAARFSSPTLFVIAKDLSKMEILAQVDESDIGQVKKGQPVRFTVEAYPDKVFKGVVRQVRLQPTTIQNVVNYTVV
;
A
#
# COMPACT_ATOMS: atom_id res chain seq x y z
N MET A 1 -49.64 103.36 -5.98
CA MET A 1 -48.38 102.59 -5.80
C MET A 1 -48.44 101.49 -4.68
N LYS A 2 -49.21 101.67 -3.61
CA LYS A 2 -49.29 100.70 -2.51
C LYS A 2 -49.96 99.33 -2.88
N LYS A 3 -50.99 99.34 -3.75
CA LYS A 3 -51.71 98.17 -4.18
C LYS A 3 -50.88 97.17 -5.05
N LEU A 4 -49.97 97.75 -5.87
CA LEU A 4 -49.11 96.94 -6.74
C LEU A 4 -48.02 96.15 -5.94
N ARG A 5 -47.57 96.69 -4.83
CA ARG A 5 -46.56 96.05 -3.93
C ARG A 5 -47.17 94.92 -3.13
N ILE A 6 -48.48 95.01 -2.76
CA ILE A 6 -49.19 93.93 -2.05
C ILE A 6 -49.45 92.76 -2.97
N ILE A 7 -49.82 93.00 -4.23
CA ILE A 7 -50.01 91.93 -5.23
C ILE A 7 -48.67 91.20 -5.51
N GLY A 8 -47.57 91.93 -5.62
CA GLY A 8 -46.26 91.28 -5.78
C GLY A 8 -45.85 90.45 -4.62
N LEU A 9 -46.14 90.86 -3.39
CA LEU A 9 -45.85 90.04 -2.18
C LEU A 9 -46.67 88.75 -2.08
N ILE A 10 -47.94 88.80 -2.50
CA ILE A 10 -48.81 87.64 -2.54
C ILE A 10 -48.33 86.60 -3.57
N ILE A 11 -47.90 87.06 -4.75
CA ILE A 11 -47.38 86.15 -5.80
C ILE A 11 -46.08 85.47 -5.34
N VAL A 12 -45.19 86.21 -4.66
CA VAL A 12 -43.95 85.61 -4.10
C VAL A 12 -44.28 84.55 -3.02
N LEU A 13 -45.30 84.81 -2.18
CA LEU A 13 -45.74 83.87 -1.13
C LEU A 13 -46.31 82.58 -1.73
N ILE A 14 -47.14 82.73 -2.82
CA ILE A 14 -47.71 81.61 -3.53
C ILE A 14 -46.63 80.74 -4.20
N ILE A 15 -45.61 81.40 -4.84
CA ILE A 15 -44.48 80.72 -5.45
C ILE A 15 -43.66 80.00 -4.39
N ALA A 16 -43.38 80.63 -3.26
CA ALA A 16 -42.64 80.06 -2.15
C ALA A 16 -43.40 78.85 -1.53
N ALA A 17 -44.70 78.97 -1.37
CA ALA A 17 -45.56 77.89 -0.90
C ALA A 17 -45.61 76.73 -1.90
N GLY A 18 -45.62 76.98 -3.21
CA GLY A 18 -45.56 75.99 -4.28
C GLY A 18 -44.24 75.25 -4.28
N ILE A 19 -43.13 75.95 -4.15
CA ILE A 19 -41.80 75.40 -4.09
C ILE A 19 -41.69 74.55 -2.80
N TYR A 20 -42.17 75.03 -1.67
CA TYR A 20 -42.16 74.26 -0.42
C TYR A 20 -42.98 73.02 -0.52
N PHE A 21 -44.16 73.08 -1.16
CA PHE A 21 -45.03 71.89 -1.35
C PHE A 21 -44.37 70.84 -2.29
N LEU A 22 -43.76 71.30 -3.39
CA LEU A 22 -43.02 70.37 -4.29
C LEU A 22 -41.80 69.76 -3.64
N PHE A 23 -41.08 70.52 -2.81
CA PHE A 23 -39.91 69.95 -2.12
C PHE A 23 -40.29 69.06 -0.95
N PHE A 24 -41.38 69.27 -0.28
CA PHE A 24 -41.84 68.48 0.87
C PHE A 24 -42.72 67.30 0.48
N SER A 25 -43.46 67.42 -0.64
CA SER A 25 -44.31 66.34 -1.16
C SER A 25 -43.48 65.19 -1.76
N ASN A 26 -42.22 65.42 -2.13
CA ASN A 26 -41.33 64.42 -2.73
C ASN A 26 -40.46 63.68 -1.71
N ARG A 27 -40.77 63.78 -0.41
CA ARG A 27 -40.20 62.85 0.53
C ARG A 27 -40.91 61.49 0.34
N GLU A 28 -40.38 60.71 -0.62
CA GLU A 28 -40.68 59.28 -0.66
C GLU A 28 -40.32 58.70 0.70
N ASN A 29 -41.30 58.30 1.46
CA ASN A 29 -41.09 57.46 2.63
C ASN A 29 -40.27 56.26 2.16
N PRO A 30 -39.09 55.96 2.74
CA PRO A 30 -38.43 54.72 2.50
C PRO A 30 -39.37 53.62 3.06
N ARG A 31 -40.33 53.19 2.25
CA ARG A 31 -41.05 51.98 2.53
C ARG A 31 -39.98 50.94 2.61
N ASN A 32 -39.70 50.47 3.83
CA ASN A 32 -38.92 49.28 4.03
C ASN A 32 -39.52 48.21 3.12
N GLN A 33 -38.88 47.96 1.98
CA GLN A 33 -39.25 46.89 1.09
C GLN A 33 -38.89 45.61 1.81
N PHE A 34 -39.83 45.08 2.58
CA PHE A 34 -39.68 43.74 3.14
C PHE A 34 -39.71 42.75 1.98
N ILE A 35 -38.60 42.06 1.77
CA ILE A 35 -38.50 40.95 0.83
C ILE A 35 -39.11 39.74 1.54
N PHE A 36 -40.31 39.36 1.13
CA PHE A 36 -40.96 38.14 1.63
C PHE A 36 -40.43 36.96 0.83
N ALA A 37 -39.78 36.01 1.51
CA ALA A 37 -39.45 34.72 0.96
C ALA A 37 -40.45 33.68 1.44
N LYS A 38 -40.95 32.86 0.52
CA LYS A 38 -41.84 31.75 0.87
C LYS A 38 -41.03 30.69 1.61
N ILE A 39 -41.44 30.33 2.81
CA ILE A 39 -40.84 29.23 3.56
C ILE A 39 -41.18 27.94 2.83
N THR A 40 -40.12 27.23 2.38
CA THR A 40 -40.22 25.91 1.78
C THR A 40 -39.57 24.88 2.70
N ARG A 41 -40.16 23.69 2.80
CA ARG A 41 -39.50 22.57 3.47
C ARG A 41 -38.58 21.89 2.48
N GLY A 42 -37.33 21.63 2.86
CA GLY A 42 -36.33 20.91 2.09
C GLY A 42 -35.49 20.04 3.00
N ASN A 43 -34.82 19.05 2.43
CA ASN A 43 -33.89 18.24 3.16
C ASN A 43 -32.57 19.03 3.30
N ILE A 44 -32.00 19.01 4.49
CA ILE A 44 -30.65 19.51 4.76
C ILE A 44 -29.74 18.30 4.80
N GLU A 45 -28.79 18.23 3.86
CA GLU A 45 -27.74 17.21 3.87
C GLU A 45 -26.51 17.81 4.58
N ASN A 46 -26.05 17.13 5.64
CA ASN A 46 -24.76 17.43 6.23
C ASN A 46 -23.71 16.54 5.55
N THR A 47 -22.75 17.15 4.83
CA THR A 47 -21.76 16.44 4.05
C THR A 47 -20.36 16.70 4.61
N VAL A 48 -19.59 15.62 4.79
CA VAL A 48 -18.18 15.68 5.09
C VAL A 48 -17.41 15.61 3.77
N SER A 49 -16.54 16.59 3.51
CA SER A 49 -15.71 16.65 2.33
C SER A 49 -14.27 16.32 2.68
N SER A 50 -13.63 15.48 1.88
CA SER A 50 -12.22 15.13 2.06
C SER A 50 -11.53 14.82 0.73
N THR A 51 -10.21 14.82 0.73
CA THR A 51 -9.39 14.38 -0.39
C THR A 51 -8.89 12.96 -0.15
N GLY A 52 -8.56 12.24 -1.21
CA GLY A 52 -8.07 10.88 -1.09
C GLY A 52 -7.34 10.39 -2.32
N THR A 53 -6.73 9.23 -2.21
CA THR A 53 -6.03 8.55 -3.30
C THR A 53 -6.80 7.32 -3.74
N ILE A 54 -6.79 7.06 -5.04
CA ILE A 54 -7.39 5.85 -5.62
C ILE A 54 -6.32 4.78 -5.73
N ASN A 55 -6.58 3.61 -5.13
CA ASN A 55 -5.68 2.47 -5.16
C ASN A 55 -6.42 1.20 -5.59
N ALA A 56 -5.69 0.22 -6.12
CA ALA A 56 -6.26 -1.10 -6.34
C ALA A 56 -6.47 -1.80 -4.99
N VAL A 57 -7.61 -2.51 -4.84
CA VAL A 57 -8.01 -3.17 -3.57
C VAL A 57 -6.97 -4.17 -3.05
N ARG A 58 -6.23 -4.82 -3.94
CA ARG A 58 -5.19 -5.77 -3.58
C ARG A 58 -3.92 -5.51 -4.36
N ILE A 59 -2.92 -5.03 -3.65
CA ILE A 59 -1.57 -4.78 -4.15
C ILE A 59 -0.62 -5.70 -3.40
N VAL A 60 0.35 -6.28 -4.09
CA VAL A 60 1.43 -7.07 -3.49
C VAL A 60 2.76 -6.52 -3.95
N ASN A 61 3.60 -6.17 -2.98
CA ASN A 61 4.97 -5.79 -3.21
C ASN A 61 5.83 -7.04 -3.34
N VAL A 62 6.55 -7.18 -4.44
CA VAL A 62 7.47 -8.27 -4.71
C VAL A 62 8.88 -7.77 -4.56
N GLY A 63 9.62 -8.39 -3.66
CA GLY A 63 11.03 -8.10 -3.40
C GLY A 63 11.91 -9.33 -3.57
N THR A 64 13.16 -9.24 -3.12
CA THR A 64 14.11 -10.35 -3.10
C THR A 64 14.68 -10.56 -1.70
N GLN A 65 15.11 -11.79 -1.42
CA GLN A 65 15.80 -12.18 -0.18
C GLN A 65 17.30 -12.39 -0.38
N VAL A 66 17.76 -12.35 -1.64
CA VAL A 66 19.19 -12.50 -1.98
C VAL A 66 19.71 -11.22 -2.64
N SER A 67 20.95 -10.89 -2.34
CA SER A 67 21.68 -9.78 -2.96
C SER A 67 22.35 -10.23 -4.26
N GLY A 68 22.45 -9.34 -5.22
CA GLY A 68 23.12 -9.61 -6.49
C GLY A 68 22.77 -8.56 -7.54
N ILE A 69 23.22 -8.79 -8.76
CA ILE A 69 22.92 -7.94 -9.92
C ILE A 69 21.70 -8.50 -10.63
N ILE A 70 20.78 -7.65 -11.05
CA ILE A 70 19.66 -8.06 -11.89
C ILE A 70 20.18 -8.42 -13.27
N ASP A 71 20.08 -9.68 -13.63
CA ASP A 71 20.51 -10.20 -14.93
C ASP A 71 19.46 -9.90 -16.00
N HIS A 72 18.21 -10.37 -15.79
CA HIS A 72 17.13 -10.19 -16.74
C HIS A 72 15.82 -9.79 -16.07
N ILE A 73 15.03 -8.96 -16.77
CA ILE A 73 13.66 -8.60 -16.42
C ILE A 73 12.75 -9.04 -17.56
N TYR A 74 11.71 -9.82 -17.25
CA TYR A 74 10.82 -10.44 -18.24
C TYR A 74 9.48 -9.73 -18.37
N VAL A 75 9.24 -8.71 -17.57
CA VAL A 75 7.96 -7.98 -17.52
C VAL A 75 8.20 -6.49 -17.43
N ASP A 76 7.26 -5.72 -17.98
CA ASP A 76 7.27 -4.26 -17.89
C ASP A 76 5.95 -3.74 -17.30
N PHE A 77 5.80 -2.41 -17.22
CA PHE A 77 4.58 -1.76 -16.76
C PHE A 77 3.37 -2.25 -17.55
N ASN A 78 2.26 -2.46 -16.85
CA ASN A 78 0.98 -2.93 -17.38
C ASN A 78 0.95 -4.39 -17.90
N ASP A 79 2.05 -5.14 -17.77
CA ASP A 79 2.07 -6.54 -18.14
C ASP A 79 1.24 -7.40 -17.20
N LYS A 80 0.49 -8.35 -17.78
CA LYS A 80 -0.26 -9.35 -17.04
C LYS A 80 0.62 -10.52 -16.66
N VAL A 81 0.64 -10.84 -15.38
CA VAL A 81 1.45 -11.92 -14.81
C VAL A 81 0.59 -12.99 -14.15
N LYS A 82 1.06 -14.24 -14.22
CA LYS A 82 0.45 -15.39 -13.53
C LYS A 82 1.22 -15.70 -12.24
N LYS A 83 0.51 -16.24 -11.25
CA LYS A 83 1.14 -16.75 -10.02
C LYS A 83 2.22 -17.78 -10.36
N GLY A 84 3.44 -17.59 -9.80
CA GLY A 84 4.61 -18.43 -10.05
C GLY A 84 5.41 -18.09 -11.30
N GLN A 85 4.93 -17.20 -12.17
CA GLN A 85 5.68 -16.72 -13.34
C GLN A 85 6.94 -15.98 -12.91
N ILE A 86 8.06 -16.28 -13.53
CA ILE A 86 9.32 -15.54 -13.33
C ILE A 86 9.15 -14.16 -13.96
N ILE A 87 9.45 -13.13 -13.17
CA ILE A 87 9.34 -11.72 -13.58
C ILE A 87 10.71 -11.05 -13.70
N ALA A 88 11.70 -11.52 -12.92
CA ALA A 88 13.09 -11.11 -13.04
C ALA A 88 14.01 -12.20 -12.51
N VAL A 89 15.28 -12.14 -12.88
CA VAL A 89 16.33 -13.06 -12.42
C VAL A 89 17.54 -12.25 -11.97
N ILE A 90 18.04 -12.59 -10.78
CA ILE A 90 19.32 -12.10 -10.26
C ILE A 90 20.42 -13.05 -10.78
N ASP A 91 21.62 -12.53 -11.03
CA ASP A 91 22.76 -13.35 -11.46
C ASP A 91 22.94 -14.57 -10.55
N THR A 92 22.90 -15.74 -11.18
CA THR A 92 22.90 -17.04 -10.50
C THR A 92 24.28 -17.70 -10.43
N VAL A 93 25.32 -17.11 -11.02
CA VAL A 93 26.64 -17.75 -11.14
C VAL A 93 27.20 -18.17 -9.79
N LEU A 94 27.29 -17.25 -8.84
CA LEU A 94 27.81 -17.53 -7.49
C LEU A 94 26.89 -18.47 -6.70
N LEU A 95 25.57 -18.33 -6.86
CA LEU A 95 24.59 -19.17 -6.17
C LEU A 95 24.61 -20.62 -6.70
N LYS A 96 24.79 -20.81 -8.01
CA LYS A 96 25.01 -22.15 -8.61
C LYS A 96 26.31 -22.77 -8.12
N ALA A 97 27.41 -22.00 -8.07
CA ALA A 97 28.65 -22.51 -7.51
C ALA A 97 28.50 -22.93 -6.05
N SER A 98 27.77 -22.18 -5.24
CA SER A 98 27.46 -22.55 -3.85
C SER A 98 26.69 -23.88 -3.75
N VAL A 99 25.72 -24.13 -4.64
CA VAL A 99 24.98 -25.40 -4.69
C VAL A 99 25.93 -26.54 -5.03
N VAL A 100 26.79 -26.41 -6.05
CA VAL A 100 27.77 -27.44 -6.45
C VAL A 100 28.70 -27.78 -5.29
N ASN A 101 29.22 -26.77 -4.59
CA ASN A 101 30.09 -26.97 -3.42
C ASN A 101 29.35 -27.70 -2.29
N ALA A 102 28.10 -27.35 -2.02
CA ALA A 102 27.29 -28.03 -1.00
C ALA A 102 26.94 -29.49 -1.41
N GLU A 103 26.73 -29.76 -2.70
CA GLU A 103 26.53 -31.11 -3.22
C GLU A 103 27.78 -31.98 -3.03
N ALA A 104 28.95 -31.49 -3.38
CA ALA A 104 30.20 -32.19 -3.16
C ALA A 104 30.46 -32.48 -1.67
N ASN A 105 30.18 -31.50 -0.79
CA ASN A 105 30.29 -31.68 0.65
C ASN A 105 29.29 -32.73 1.20
N LEU A 106 28.06 -32.77 0.67
CA LEU A 106 27.09 -33.80 1.02
C LEU A 106 27.59 -35.18 0.60
N GLU A 107 28.11 -35.34 -0.62
CA GLU A 107 28.66 -36.60 -1.14
C GLU A 107 29.80 -37.12 -0.25
N LYS A 108 30.74 -36.25 0.11
CA LYS A 108 31.80 -36.55 1.05
C LYS A 108 31.30 -37.10 2.39
N ASN A 109 30.37 -36.35 3.03
CA ASN A 109 29.81 -36.74 4.33
C ASN A 109 28.99 -38.01 4.24
N ARG A 110 28.31 -38.25 3.12
CA ARG A 110 27.58 -39.49 2.86
C ARG A 110 28.54 -40.71 2.80
N ALA A 111 29.65 -40.58 2.09
CA ALA A 111 30.65 -41.65 2.02
C ALA A 111 31.25 -41.97 3.40
N GLN A 112 31.54 -40.94 4.22
CA GLN A 112 32.02 -41.12 5.59
C GLN A 112 30.98 -41.80 6.49
N TYR A 113 29.71 -41.43 6.41
CA TYR A 113 28.62 -42.07 7.12
C TYR A 113 28.46 -43.54 6.70
N ASP A 114 28.46 -43.82 5.40
CA ASP A 114 28.34 -45.19 4.88
C ASP A 114 29.48 -46.06 5.38
N GLN A 115 30.72 -45.56 5.38
CA GLN A 115 31.88 -46.24 5.96
C GLN A 115 31.69 -46.53 7.46
N ALA A 116 31.29 -45.54 8.24
CA ALA A 116 31.06 -45.72 9.69
C ALA A 116 29.92 -46.70 9.97
N ARG A 117 28.85 -46.61 9.18
CA ARG A 117 27.70 -47.52 9.29
C ARG A 117 28.09 -48.96 8.99
N ASP A 118 28.89 -49.18 7.94
CA ASP A 118 29.30 -50.53 7.57
C ASP A 118 30.34 -51.09 8.58
N ASN A 119 31.16 -50.23 9.17
CA ASN A 119 32.05 -50.64 10.28
C ASN A 119 31.22 -51.05 11.53
N TYR A 120 30.23 -50.25 11.88
CA TYR A 120 29.29 -50.54 12.98
C TYR A 120 28.54 -51.88 12.73
N LYS A 121 27.99 -52.08 11.51
CA LYS A 121 27.31 -53.32 11.14
C LYS A 121 28.16 -54.56 11.26
N ARG A 122 29.43 -54.50 10.90
CA ARG A 122 30.36 -55.62 11.03
C ARG A 122 30.72 -55.94 12.48
N ASN A 123 30.88 -54.91 13.34
CA ASN A 123 31.30 -55.11 14.72
C ASN A 123 30.15 -55.40 15.68
N LEU A 124 28.93 -54.99 15.37
CA LEU A 124 27.77 -55.21 16.25
C LEU A 124 27.54 -56.69 16.59
N PRO A 125 27.61 -57.68 15.62
CA PRO A 125 27.47 -59.11 15.93
C PRO A 125 28.62 -59.62 16.78
N LEU A 126 29.85 -59.11 16.58
CA LEU A 126 31.03 -59.50 17.38
C LEU A 126 30.89 -59.05 18.82
N PHE A 127 30.39 -57.84 19.03
CA PHE A 127 30.07 -57.32 20.37
C PHE A 127 28.97 -58.15 21.05
N LYS A 128 27.89 -58.43 20.33
CA LYS A 128 26.78 -59.25 20.86
C LYS A 128 27.19 -60.66 21.25
N LYS A 129 28.22 -61.24 20.58
CA LYS A 129 28.78 -62.57 20.89
C LYS A 129 29.92 -62.51 21.93
N GLY A 130 30.27 -61.34 22.46
CA GLY A 130 31.32 -61.17 23.46
C GLY A 130 32.75 -61.22 22.90
N PHE A 131 32.96 -61.19 21.57
CA PHE A 131 34.25 -61.22 20.94
C PHE A 131 35.03 -59.89 20.99
N ILE A 132 34.31 -58.77 21.23
CA ILE A 132 34.92 -57.44 21.47
C ILE A 132 34.30 -56.86 22.74
N SER A 133 35.10 -56.10 23.48
CA SER A 133 34.70 -55.44 24.73
C SER A 133 33.78 -54.25 24.47
N LYS A 134 33.05 -53.81 25.49
CA LYS A 134 32.27 -52.57 25.45
C LYS A 134 33.16 -51.36 25.20
N GLN A 135 34.35 -51.34 25.74
CA GLN A 135 35.33 -50.25 25.57
C GLN A 135 35.79 -50.11 24.11
N GLU A 136 35.93 -51.22 23.38
CA GLU A 136 36.30 -51.26 21.94
C GLU A 136 35.08 -50.93 21.05
N PHE A 137 33.87 -51.33 21.43
CA PHE A 137 32.67 -51.06 20.62
C PHE A 137 32.17 -49.64 20.74
N LEU A 138 32.32 -48.98 21.92
CA LEU A 138 31.80 -47.63 22.17
C LEU A 138 32.33 -46.58 21.16
N PRO A 139 33.62 -46.52 20.80
CA PRO A 139 34.12 -45.61 19.76
C PRO A 139 33.48 -45.83 18.38
N ILE A 140 33.17 -47.09 18.00
CA ILE A 140 32.55 -47.41 16.72
C ILE A 140 31.11 -46.87 16.68
N GLU A 141 30.35 -47.09 17.75
CA GLU A 141 28.98 -46.55 17.88
C GLU A 141 29.00 -45.02 17.89
N THR A 142 29.92 -44.42 18.63
CA THR A 142 30.03 -42.96 18.72
C THR A 142 30.39 -42.34 17.37
N ASN A 143 31.35 -42.96 16.64
CA ASN A 143 31.75 -42.51 15.31
C ASN A 143 30.56 -42.55 14.33
N LEU A 144 29.75 -43.62 14.35
CA LEU A 144 28.53 -43.67 13.53
C LEU A 144 27.58 -42.48 13.83
N LYS A 145 27.35 -42.21 15.11
CA LYS A 145 26.49 -41.10 15.53
C LYS A 145 27.05 -39.75 15.06
N VAL A 146 28.37 -39.53 15.15
CA VAL A 146 29.06 -38.32 14.69
C VAL A 146 28.90 -38.17 13.18
N GLN A 147 29.19 -39.22 12.39
CA GLN A 147 29.06 -39.16 10.94
C GLN A 147 27.60 -39.00 10.49
N GLN A 148 26.65 -39.56 11.21
CA GLN A 148 25.23 -39.34 10.95
C GLN A 148 24.82 -37.88 11.18
N ALA A 149 25.32 -37.23 12.23
CA ALA A 149 25.10 -35.83 12.49
C ALA A 149 25.76 -34.92 11.41
N ALA A 150 26.99 -35.24 10.98
CA ALA A 150 27.67 -34.54 9.91
C ALA A 150 26.94 -34.63 8.57
N LEU A 151 26.43 -35.82 8.21
CA LEU A 151 25.60 -36.01 7.02
C LEU A 151 24.34 -35.17 7.07
N ARG A 152 23.64 -35.13 8.21
CA ARG A 152 22.44 -34.26 8.38
C ARG A 152 22.76 -32.78 8.22
N SER A 153 23.89 -32.33 8.78
CA SER A 153 24.36 -30.95 8.63
C SER A 153 24.62 -30.60 7.16
N ALA A 154 25.32 -31.49 6.43
CA ALA A 154 25.58 -31.30 5.01
C ALA A 154 24.30 -31.27 4.15
N GLN A 155 23.31 -32.11 4.48
CA GLN A 155 21.99 -32.09 3.84
C GLN A 155 21.27 -30.74 4.04
N THR A 156 21.33 -30.19 5.25
CA THR A 156 20.75 -28.87 5.57
C THR A 156 21.46 -27.75 4.80
N SER A 157 22.78 -27.76 4.74
CA SER A 157 23.57 -26.79 3.98
C SER A 157 23.24 -26.82 2.48
N LEU A 158 23.06 -28.01 1.89
CA LEU A 158 22.62 -28.13 0.49
C LEU A 158 21.20 -27.57 0.28
N MET A 159 20.30 -27.86 1.20
CA MET A 159 18.93 -27.33 1.15
C MET A 159 18.92 -25.81 1.18
N GLU A 160 19.75 -25.20 2.02
CA GLU A 160 19.92 -23.75 2.13
C GLU A 160 20.47 -23.15 0.83
N ALA A 161 21.55 -23.74 0.28
CA ALA A 161 22.12 -23.29 -0.99
C ALA A 161 21.11 -23.33 -2.14
N LYS A 162 20.34 -24.44 -2.25
CA LYS A 162 19.26 -24.59 -3.24
C LYS A 162 18.13 -23.57 -3.04
N ARG A 163 17.77 -23.26 -1.80
CA ARG A 163 16.77 -22.23 -1.49
C ARG A 163 17.26 -20.85 -1.90
N ASN A 164 18.49 -20.50 -1.60
CA ASN A 164 19.08 -19.22 -1.99
C ASN A 164 19.13 -19.07 -3.51
N LEU A 165 19.51 -20.13 -4.24
CA LEU A 165 19.44 -20.14 -5.70
C LEU A 165 17.99 -19.93 -6.21
N ASN A 166 17.02 -20.55 -5.57
CA ASN A 166 15.60 -20.37 -5.96
C ASN A 166 15.10 -18.94 -5.72
N TYR A 167 15.60 -18.24 -4.69
CA TYR A 167 15.28 -16.85 -4.42
C TYR A 167 15.86 -15.87 -5.46
N ALA A 168 16.85 -16.29 -6.25
CA ALA A 168 17.35 -15.49 -7.37
C ALA A 168 16.32 -15.39 -8.52
N PHE A 169 15.40 -16.34 -8.62
CA PHE A 169 14.29 -16.31 -9.57
C PHE A 169 13.09 -15.60 -8.95
N ILE A 170 12.95 -14.32 -9.21
CA ILE A 170 11.87 -13.50 -8.67
C ILE A 170 10.57 -13.87 -9.38
N ARG A 171 9.57 -14.29 -8.61
CA ARG A 171 8.29 -14.79 -9.14
C ARG A 171 7.13 -13.97 -8.63
N SER A 172 6.10 -13.82 -9.47
CA SER A 172 4.84 -13.22 -9.04
C SER A 172 4.12 -14.13 -8.03
N PRO A 173 3.75 -13.62 -6.84
CA PRO A 173 3.00 -14.40 -5.86
C PRO A 173 1.51 -14.54 -6.19
N ILE A 174 0.99 -13.70 -7.12
CA ILE A 174 -0.42 -13.63 -7.49
C ILE A 174 -0.60 -13.53 -9.01
N ASN A 175 -1.82 -13.81 -9.49
CA ASN A 175 -2.22 -13.37 -10.83
C ASN A 175 -2.59 -11.89 -10.76
N GLY A 176 -2.11 -11.07 -11.71
CA GLY A 176 -2.38 -9.64 -11.69
C GLY A 176 -1.70 -8.88 -12.81
N THR A 177 -1.61 -7.58 -12.65
CA THR A 177 -0.93 -6.66 -13.56
C THR A 177 0.18 -5.93 -12.82
N VAL A 178 1.35 -5.82 -13.42
CA VAL A 178 2.48 -5.04 -12.89
C VAL A 178 2.12 -3.56 -12.99
N ILE A 179 1.99 -2.89 -11.85
CA ILE A 179 1.67 -1.45 -11.81
C ILE A 179 2.92 -0.59 -11.60
N GLU A 180 3.97 -1.17 -11.02
CA GLU A 180 5.21 -0.45 -10.79
C GLU A 180 6.42 -1.39 -10.90
N ARG A 181 7.48 -0.92 -11.52
CA ARG A 181 8.80 -1.54 -11.61
C ARG A 181 9.83 -0.56 -11.04
N ARG A 182 10.48 -0.95 -9.96
CA ARG A 182 11.47 -0.12 -9.24
C ARG A 182 12.90 -0.61 -9.45
N VAL A 183 13.13 -1.41 -10.47
CA VAL A 183 14.41 -2.06 -10.71
C VAL A 183 14.72 -2.09 -12.20
N GLU A 184 16.03 -1.97 -12.53
CA GLU A 184 16.56 -2.03 -13.89
C GLU A 184 17.51 -3.21 -14.06
N ALA A 185 17.63 -3.72 -15.30
CA ALA A 185 18.64 -4.73 -15.63
C ALA A 185 20.05 -4.15 -15.42
N GLY A 186 20.96 -4.93 -14.85
CA GLY A 186 22.28 -4.48 -14.46
C GLY A 186 22.36 -3.77 -13.10
N GLN A 187 21.23 -3.46 -12.46
CA GLN A 187 21.21 -2.84 -11.14
C GLN A 187 21.63 -3.82 -10.05
N THR A 188 22.48 -3.36 -9.12
CA THR A 188 22.86 -4.12 -7.93
C THR A 188 21.82 -3.96 -6.83
N ILE A 189 21.34 -5.08 -6.29
CA ILE A 189 20.38 -5.14 -5.19
C ILE A 189 21.06 -5.66 -3.92
N ALA A 190 20.87 -4.95 -2.80
CA ALA A 190 21.33 -5.37 -1.48
C ALA A 190 20.13 -5.71 -0.60
N ALA A 191 19.94 -7.00 -0.28
CA ALA A 191 18.80 -7.50 0.50
C ALA A 191 19.16 -7.80 1.98
N ARG A 192 20.38 -7.46 2.44
CA ARG A 192 20.86 -7.86 3.77
C ARG A 192 20.13 -7.21 4.95
N PHE A 193 19.70 -5.96 4.81
CA PHE A 193 19.11 -5.17 5.91
C PHE A 193 17.61 -4.90 5.72
N SER A 194 17.15 -4.88 4.48
CA SER A 194 15.74 -4.72 4.14
C SER A 194 15.47 -5.42 2.81
N SER A 195 14.30 -6.01 2.66
CA SER A 195 13.89 -6.55 1.35
C SER A 195 13.38 -5.39 0.50
N PRO A 196 14.13 -4.91 -0.50
CA PRO A 196 13.67 -3.82 -1.36
C PRO A 196 12.49 -4.30 -2.21
N THR A 197 11.50 -3.44 -2.39
CA THR A 197 10.40 -3.70 -3.34
C THR A 197 10.92 -3.49 -4.76
N LEU A 198 10.85 -4.53 -5.58
CA LEU A 198 11.29 -4.51 -6.97
C LEU A 198 10.12 -4.31 -7.94
N PHE A 199 8.99 -4.95 -7.65
CA PHE A 199 7.77 -4.83 -8.42
C PHE A 199 6.57 -4.64 -7.50
N VAL A 200 5.57 -3.91 -8.01
CA VAL A 200 4.25 -3.79 -7.38
C VAL A 200 3.22 -4.39 -8.33
N ILE A 201 2.49 -5.39 -7.86
CA ILE A 201 1.52 -6.13 -8.66
C ILE A 201 0.12 -5.93 -8.09
N ALA A 202 -0.80 -5.41 -8.89
CA ALA A 202 -2.21 -5.31 -8.55
C ALA A 202 -2.96 -6.56 -9.02
N LYS A 203 -3.80 -7.12 -8.16
CA LYS A 203 -4.57 -8.33 -8.51
C LYS A 203 -5.61 -8.05 -9.59
N ASP A 204 -6.33 -6.95 -9.46
CA ASP A 204 -7.46 -6.58 -10.32
C ASP A 204 -7.62 -5.05 -10.31
N LEU A 205 -7.40 -4.43 -11.46
CA LEU A 205 -7.54 -2.98 -11.63
C LEU A 205 -8.99 -2.55 -11.85
N SER A 206 -9.93 -3.48 -12.05
CA SER A 206 -11.36 -3.15 -12.12
C SER A 206 -11.98 -2.87 -10.74
N LYS A 207 -11.31 -3.31 -9.67
CA LYS A 207 -11.73 -3.12 -8.28
C LYS A 207 -10.81 -2.14 -7.59
N MET A 208 -11.29 -0.91 -7.48
CA MET A 208 -10.55 0.18 -6.86
C MET A 208 -11.14 0.53 -5.50
N GLU A 209 -10.31 1.07 -4.63
CA GLU A 209 -10.73 1.68 -3.37
C GLU A 209 -10.15 3.08 -3.26
N ILE A 210 -10.87 3.94 -2.56
CA ILE A 210 -10.41 5.29 -2.25
C ILE A 210 -9.97 5.30 -0.79
N LEU A 211 -8.76 5.79 -0.55
CA LEU A 211 -8.26 6.08 0.78
C LEU A 211 -8.43 7.58 1.02
N ALA A 212 -9.56 7.96 1.61
CA ALA A 212 -9.88 9.36 1.92
C ALA A 212 -9.33 9.72 3.31
N GLN A 213 -8.73 10.92 3.41
CA GLN A 213 -8.22 11.45 4.66
C GLN A 213 -9.27 12.40 5.25
N VAL A 214 -9.90 11.99 6.34
CA VAL A 214 -10.94 12.76 7.03
C VAL A 214 -10.40 13.26 8.35
N ASP A 215 -10.61 14.56 8.61
CA ASP A 215 -10.20 15.20 9.85
C ASP A 215 -10.87 14.59 11.09
N GLU A 216 -10.17 14.64 12.23
CA GLU A 216 -10.68 14.17 13.52
C GLU A 216 -12.00 14.85 13.90
N SER A 217 -12.19 16.13 13.57
CA SER A 217 -13.42 16.89 13.81
C SER A 217 -14.66 16.29 13.14
N ASP A 218 -14.48 15.66 11.99
CA ASP A 218 -15.56 15.20 11.12
C ASP A 218 -15.77 13.68 11.15
N ILE A 219 -14.76 12.93 11.60
CA ILE A 219 -14.78 11.46 11.56
C ILE A 219 -15.95 10.85 12.35
N GLY A 220 -16.40 11.52 13.40
CA GLY A 220 -17.54 11.09 14.22
C GLY A 220 -18.85 10.98 13.43
N GLN A 221 -18.96 11.69 12.32
CA GLN A 221 -20.15 11.68 11.46
C GLN A 221 -20.06 10.59 10.36
N VAL A 222 -18.89 10.02 10.11
CA VAL A 222 -18.66 9.03 9.06
C VAL A 222 -18.86 7.62 9.59
N LYS A 223 -19.78 6.86 8.97
CA LYS A 223 -20.11 5.49 9.35
C LYS A 223 -20.03 4.55 8.16
N LYS A 224 -19.68 3.29 8.43
CA LYS A 224 -19.72 2.22 7.44
C LYS A 224 -21.12 2.12 6.80
N GLY A 225 -21.17 2.00 5.47
CA GLY A 225 -22.39 1.87 4.70
C GLY A 225 -22.95 3.21 4.16
N GLN A 226 -22.39 4.34 4.56
CA GLN A 226 -22.82 5.64 4.02
C GLN A 226 -22.48 5.78 2.54
N PRO A 227 -23.36 6.35 1.73
CA PRO A 227 -23.10 6.64 0.32
C PRO A 227 -22.07 7.77 0.20
N VAL A 228 -21.17 7.65 -0.77
CA VAL A 228 -20.15 8.64 -1.09
C VAL A 228 -20.28 9.04 -2.56
N ARG A 229 -20.10 10.32 -2.82
CA ARG A 229 -19.96 10.88 -4.17
C ARG A 229 -18.54 11.45 -4.30
N PHE A 230 -17.87 11.16 -5.40
CA PHE A 230 -16.53 11.69 -5.63
C PHE A 230 -16.31 12.00 -7.11
N THR A 231 -15.40 12.91 -7.39
CA THR A 231 -14.89 13.23 -8.72
C THR A 231 -13.41 12.92 -8.78
N VAL A 232 -12.88 12.72 -9.95
CA VAL A 232 -11.45 12.52 -10.19
C VAL A 232 -10.94 13.59 -11.16
N GLU A 233 -9.73 14.05 -11.01
CA GLU A 233 -9.16 15.11 -11.86
C GLU A 233 -9.16 14.74 -13.35
N ALA A 234 -8.99 13.44 -13.67
CA ALA A 234 -9.04 12.94 -15.04
C ALA A 234 -10.44 13.04 -15.69
N TYR A 235 -11.51 13.12 -14.89
CA TYR A 235 -12.89 13.19 -15.35
C TYR A 235 -13.71 14.12 -14.44
N PRO A 236 -13.48 15.45 -14.50
CA PRO A 236 -14.09 16.41 -13.57
C PRO A 236 -15.63 16.49 -13.69
N ASP A 237 -16.16 16.22 -14.88
CA ASP A 237 -17.60 16.26 -15.14
C ASP A 237 -18.35 14.99 -14.73
N LYS A 238 -17.63 13.93 -14.31
CA LYS A 238 -18.22 12.66 -13.92
C LYS A 238 -18.24 12.48 -12.42
N VAL A 239 -19.43 12.36 -11.85
CA VAL A 239 -19.60 12.00 -10.44
C VAL A 239 -19.70 10.49 -10.31
N PHE A 240 -18.74 9.92 -9.62
CA PHE A 240 -18.72 8.50 -9.26
C PHE A 240 -19.40 8.29 -7.91
N LYS A 241 -19.98 7.10 -7.73
CA LYS A 241 -20.63 6.70 -6.48
C LYS A 241 -19.85 5.58 -5.82
N GLY A 242 -19.72 5.65 -4.51
CA GLY A 242 -19.11 4.64 -3.68
C GLY A 242 -19.86 4.48 -2.37
N VAL A 243 -19.36 3.60 -1.54
CA VAL A 243 -19.89 3.34 -0.20
C VAL A 243 -18.73 3.20 0.77
N VAL A 244 -18.85 3.81 1.94
CA VAL A 244 -17.89 3.65 3.02
C VAL A 244 -17.82 2.17 3.43
N ARG A 245 -16.71 1.53 3.16
CA ARG A 245 -16.45 0.14 3.53
C ARG A 245 -15.93 0.01 4.96
N GLN A 246 -15.04 0.92 5.34
CA GLN A 246 -14.35 0.88 6.62
C GLN A 246 -13.83 2.26 7.01
N VAL A 247 -13.90 2.58 8.29
CA VAL A 247 -13.16 3.68 8.92
C VAL A 247 -12.00 3.04 9.68
N ARG A 248 -10.76 3.43 9.38
CA ARG A 248 -9.58 2.95 10.11
C ARG A 248 -9.43 3.71 11.42
N LEU A 249 -9.30 2.99 12.51
CA LEU A 249 -9.25 3.59 13.86
C LEU A 249 -7.87 4.18 14.20
N GLN A 250 -6.83 3.80 13.47
CA GLN A 250 -5.49 4.35 13.67
C GLN A 250 -5.39 5.72 12.97
N PRO A 251 -5.17 6.80 13.72
CA PRO A 251 -4.98 8.12 13.13
C PRO A 251 -3.60 8.24 12.46
N THR A 252 -3.50 9.12 11.50
CA THR A 252 -2.26 9.55 10.86
C THR A 252 -2.13 11.06 11.00
N THR A 253 -0.97 11.54 11.44
CA THR A 253 -0.73 12.98 11.54
C THR A 253 -0.04 13.47 10.28
N ILE A 254 -0.69 14.36 9.55
CA ILE A 254 -0.17 14.99 8.33
C ILE A 254 -0.13 16.50 8.60
N GLN A 255 1.05 17.11 8.51
CA GLN A 255 1.25 18.57 8.75
C GLN A 255 0.62 19.05 10.07
N ASN A 256 0.79 18.29 11.16
CA ASN A 256 0.23 18.52 12.48
C ASN A 256 -1.32 18.45 12.56
N VAL A 257 -2.00 17.95 11.55
CA VAL A 257 -3.43 17.67 11.56
C VAL A 257 -3.65 16.18 11.72
N VAL A 258 -4.52 15.81 12.65
CA VAL A 258 -4.89 14.41 12.90
C VAL A 258 -5.97 13.99 11.92
N ASN A 259 -5.67 12.99 11.10
CA ASN A 259 -6.56 12.47 10.07
C ASN A 259 -6.85 10.99 10.27
N TYR A 260 -8.04 10.58 9.92
CA TYR A 260 -8.46 9.18 9.87
C TYR A 260 -8.67 8.73 8.43
N THR A 261 -8.17 7.53 8.10
CA THR A 261 -8.35 6.97 6.77
C THR A 261 -9.70 6.29 6.65
N VAL A 262 -10.52 6.75 5.71
CA VAL A 262 -11.80 6.15 5.33
C VAL A 262 -11.65 5.43 3.99
N VAL A 263 -12.15 4.19 3.92
CA VAL A 263 -12.03 3.32 2.75
C VAL A 263 -13.40 3.09 2.13
#